data_68b0862f964fd4f1fcc5bc02e81041aa
#
_entry.id   68b0862f964fd4f1fcc5bc02e81041aa
#
_cell.length_a   1.000
_cell.length_b   1.000
_cell.length_c   1.000
_cell.angle_alpha   90.00
_cell.angle_beta   90.00
_cell.angle_gamma   90.00
#
_symmetry.space_group_name_H-M   'P 1'
#
loop_
_entity.id
_entity.type
_entity.pdbx_description
1 polymer ?
#
loop_
_entity_poly.entity_id
_entity_poly.type
_entity_poly.pdbx_seq_one_letter_code
_entity_poly.pdbx_strand_id
1 'polypeptide(L)'
;MKNTKLIFALALALGLASCGNQPKTNESVTNGNASETPLVTDEVQVAETPFDWDALKIGSEIPEKMAGCTVEPVTYMAEGEEQIKYAIKKEGELLAELEPDYDFEKNAFTNTISVINIYSDQYQSEKNFHVGSNVSDVLAAYPDLLTSLTVYGDICLDADGTQFMVAAEDFDGKLPEVTSDEGAIIKNPFFKPEAKVKMIRLYNTK
;
A
#
# COMPACT_ATOMS: atom_id res chain seq x y z
N MET A 1 -26.48 11.69 34.46
CA MET A 1 -27.51 12.62 33.91
C MET A 1 -27.43 12.59 32.40
N LYS A 2 -28.55 12.16 31.80
CA LYS A 2 -29.05 12.31 30.42
C LYS A 2 -28.13 11.98 29.22
N ASN A 3 -28.38 10.79 28.67
CA ASN A 3 -28.07 10.34 27.31
C ASN A 3 -28.75 11.21 26.26
N THR A 4 -28.02 11.55 25.19
CA THR A 4 -28.64 11.98 23.94
C THR A 4 -28.07 11.13 22.82
N LYS A 5 -28.87 10.17 22.35
CA LYS A 5 -28.62 9.39 21.12
C LYS A 5 -29.08 10.25 19.94
N LEU A 6 -28.17 10.54 19.03
CA LEU A 6 -28.46 11.16 17.75
C LEU A 6 -28.54 10.06 16.69
N ILE A 7 -29.73 9.78 16.20
CA ILE A 7 -30.00 8.84 15.12
C ILE A 7 -30.01 9.66 13.82
N PHE A 8 -29.08 9.40 12.90
CA PHE A 8 -29.19 9.89 11.53
C PHE A 8 -29.78 8.80 10.64
N ALA A 9 -31.00 9.09 10.16
CA ALA A 9 -31.68 8.29 9.15
C ALA A 9 -31.13 8.68 7.76
N LEU A 10 -30.64 7.70 7.01
CA LEU A 10 -30.22 7.85 5.63
C LEU A 10 -31.41 7.48 4.72
N ALA A 11 -31.89 8.42 3.95
CA ALA A 11 -32.94 8.22 2.95
C ALA A 11 -32.33 7.73 1.64
N LEU A 12 -32.79 6.56 1.19
CA LEU A 12 -32.48 5.94 -0.09
C LEU A 12 -33.43 6.51 -1.16
N ALA A 13 -32.93 7.14 -2.20
CA ALA A 13 -33.71 7.52 -3.38
C ALA A 13 -33.32 6.60 -4.56
N LEU A 14 -34.25 5.70 -4.89
CA LEU A 14 -34.23 4.88 -6.12
C LEU A 14 -34.85 5.70 -7.26
N GLY A 15 -34.12 5.89 -8.31
CA GLY A 15 -34.59 6.45 -9.59
C GLY A 15 -34.56 5.42 -10.69
N LEU A 16 -35.74 4.86 -11.00
CA LEU A 16 -36.02 4.07 -12.21
C LEU A 16 -36.61 4.98 -13.29
N ALA A 17 -36.07 4.94 -14.48
CA ALA A 17 -36.77 5.32 -15.71
C ALA A 17 -36.03 4.70 -16.89
N SER A 18 -36.56 3.90 -17.64
CA SER A 18 -37.77 3.70 -18.45
C SER A 18 -37.39 3.54 -19.91
N CYS A 19 -37.75 2.40 -20.45
CA CYS A 19 -37.68 2.03 -21.86
C CYS A 19 -38.53 2.93 -22.77
N GLY A 20 -38.10 3.12 -24.02
CA GLY A 20 -38.90 3.77 -25.05
C GLY A 20 -38.57 3.24 -26.44
N ASN A 21 -39.41 2.41 -26.92
CA ASN A 21 -39.78 1.83 -28.20
C ASN A 21 -39.27 2.47 -29.50
N GLN A 22 -38.96 1.55 -30.43
CA GLN A 22 -38.97 1.77 -31.92
C GLN A 22 -40.36 2.09 -32.46
N PRO A 23 -40.47 2.67 -33.71
CA PRO A 23 -40.78 1.76 -34.82
C PRO A 23 -40.04 2.02 -36.13
N LYS A 24 -40.11 0.97 -36.98
CA LYS A 24 -39.63 0.80 -38.34
C LYS A 24 -40.33 1.72 -39.36
N THR A 25 -39.61 2.12 -40.41
CA THR A 25 -40.14 2.07 -41.80
C THR A 25 -39.00 2.00 -42.81
N ASN A 26 -39.20 1.15 -43.83
CA ASN A 26 -38.38 0.91 -44.98
C ASN A 26 -38.40 2.12 -45.97
N GLU A 27 -37.32 2.31 -46.70
CA GLU A 27 -37.34 2.20 -48.17
C GLU A 27 -35.94 2.43 -48.80
N SER A 28 -35.64 1.55 -49.64
CA SER A 28 -34.75 1.36 -50.75
C SER A 28 -34.22 2.61 -51.48
N VAL A 29 -32.94 2.64 -51.91
CA VAL A 29 -32.47 2.60 -53.31
C VAL A 29 -31.03 3.09 -53.47
N THR A 30 -30.19 2.22 -54.04
CA THR A 30 -29.07 2.41 -54.99
C THR A 30 -27.74 3.07 -54.56
N ASN A 31 -26.71 2.21 -54.69
CA ASN A 31 -25.39 2.39 -55.33
C ASN A 31 -24.52 3.59 -54.98
N GLY A 32 -23.40 3.29 -54.38
CA GLY A 32 -22.20 4.12 -54.34
C GLY A 32 -21.06 3.34 -53.70
N ASN A 33 -20.26 2.73 -54.57
CA ASN A 33 -19.03 2.01 -54.19
C ASN A 33 -18.04 3.00 -53.61
N ALA A 34 -17.86 2.99 -52.28
CA ALA A 34 -16.73 3.62 -51.61
C ALA A 34 -16.14 2.57 -50.66
N SER A 35 -14.96 2.09 -51.03
CA SER A 35 -14.11 1.23 -50.24
C SER A 35 -13.70 2.00 -49.00
N GLU A 36 -14.43 1.83 -47.90
CA GLU A 36 -13.97 2.26 -46.58
C GLU A 36 -12.99 1.22 -46.05
N THR A 37 -11.72 1.57 -46.14
CA THR A 37 -10.65 0.90 -45.40
C THR A 37 -10.94 1.11 -43.91
N PRO A 38 -11.06 0.06 -43.09
CA PRO A 38 -11.18 0.25 -41.67
C PRO A 38 -9.91 0.95 -41.17
N LEU A 39 -10.06 2.13 -40.57
CA LEU A 39 -9.04 2.73 -39.75
C LEU A 39 -8.81 1.78 -38.57
N VAL A 40 -7.80 0.92 -38.70
CA VAL A 40 -7.21 0.21 -37.58
C VAL A 40 -6.54 1.31 -36.75
N THR A 41 -7.23 1.79 -35.72
CA THR A 41 -6.60 2.50 -34.62
C THR A 41 -5.73 1.46 -33.94
N ASP A 42 -4.45 1.42 -34.30
CA ASP A 42 -3.43 0.81 -33.47
C ASP A 42 -3.47 1.60 -32.14
N GLU A 43 -4.18 1.08 -31.15
CA GLU A 43 -3.93 1.43 -29.76
C GLU A 43 -2.48 1.04 -29.48
N VAL A 44 -1.60 2.04 -29.56
CA VAL A 44 -0.24 1.92 -29.06
C VAL A 44 -0.38 1.63 -27.57
N GLN A 45 -0.34 0.35 -27.21
CA GLN A 45 -0.13 -0.04 -25.82
C GLN A 45 1.26 0.51 -25.45
N VAL A 46 1.26 1.65 -24.79
CA VAL A 46 2.45 2.17 -24.13
C VAL A 46 2.78 1.13 -23.07
N ALA A 47 3.82 0.35 -23.31
CA ALA A 47 4.31 -0.61 -22.34
C ALA A 47 4.63 0.18 -21.07
N GLU A 48 3.86 -0.08 -19.99
CA GLU A 48 4.08 0.56 -18.70
C GLU A 48 5.50 0.23 -18.23
N THR A 49 6.29 1.27 -18.02
CA THR A 49 7.62 1.08 -17.46
C THR A 49 7.45 0.59 -16.01
N PRO A 50 8.01 -0.58 -15.67
CA PRO A 50 7.96 -1.07 -14.29
C PRO A 50 8.55 -0.04 -13.34
N PHE A 51 8.06 -0.01 -12.11
CA PHE A 51 8.62 0.86 -11.08
C PHE A 51 10.03 0.38 -10.71
N ASP A 52 10.98 1.32 -10.68
CA ASP A 52 12.37 1.02 -10.34
C ASP A 52 12.58 1.02 -8.82
N TRP A 53 12.44 -0.16 -8.20
CA TRP A 53 12.67 -0.35 -6.77
C TRP A 53 14.14 -0.19 -6.37
N ASP A 54 15.07 -0.42 -7.29
CA ASP A 54 16.52 -0.27 -7.04
C ASP A 54 16.94 1.19 -6.87
N ALA A 55 16.11 2.12 -7.32
CA ALA A 55 16.33 3.55 -7.08
C ALA A 55 16.07 3.96 -5.62
N LEU A 56 15.38 3.13 -4.84
CA LEU A 56 15.06 3.41 -3.43
C LEU A 56 15.96 2.56 -2.52
N LYS A 57 16.92 3.22 -1.84
CA LYS A 57 17.84 2.54 -0.92
C LYS A 57 17.92 3.30 0.40
N ILE A 58 17.98 2.55 1.49
CA ILE A 58 18.26 3.12 2.81
C ILE A 58 19.61 3.84 2.75
N GLY A 59 19.67 5.07 3.24
CA GLY A 59 20.87 5.92 3.24
C GLY A 59 21.06 6.73 1.94
N SER A 60 20.24 6.53 0.91
CA SER A 60 20.25 7.40 -0.28
C SER A 60 19.39 8.66 -0.08
N GLU A 61 19.55 9.64 -0.96
CA GLU A 61 18.70 10.82 -0.95
C GLU A 61 17.26 10.48 -1.36
N ILE A 62 16.30 11.18 -0.73
CA ILE A 62 14.90 11.10 -1.11
C ILE A 62 14.76 11.72 -2.51
N PRO A 63 14.23 10.99 -3.50
CA PRO A 63 14.12 11.48 -4.87
C PRO A 63 13.07 12.60 -4.96
N GLU A 64 13.39 13.72 -5.63
CA GLU A 64 12.41 14.76 -5.94
C GLU A 64 11.38 14.30 -6.99
N LYS A 65 11.78 13.38 -7.88
CA LYS A 65 10.96 12.85 -8.98
C LYS A 65 11.33 11.40 -9.27
N MET A 66 10.31 10.63 -9.62
CA MET A 66 10.47 9.27 -10.14
C MET A 66 9.64 9.09 -11.41
N ALA A 67 10.16 8.34 -12.37
CA ALA A 67 9.48 8.14 -13.67
C ALA A 67 8.09 7.54 -13.49
N GLY A 68 7.06 8.22 -14.01
CA GLY A 68 5.66 7.77 -13.94
C GLY A 68 5.02 7.84 -12.55
N CYS A 69 5.70 8.46 -11.55
CA CYS A 69 5.18 8.58 -10.19
C CYS A 69 5.19 10.02 -9.70
N THR A 70 4.34 10.30 -8.71
CA THR A 70 4.46 11.49 -7.87
C THR A 70 5.22 11.15 -6.59
N VAL A 71 6.03 12.10 -6.09
CA VAL A 71 6.68 12.05 -4.78
C VAL A 71 6.18 13.25 -4.01
N GLU A 72 5.38 13.01 -2.97
CA GLU A 72 4.65 14.06 -2.25
C GLU A 72 5.03 14.04 -0.77
N PRO A 73 5.48 15.18 -0.20
CA PRO A 73 5.66 15.27 1.25
C PRO A 73 4.31 15.22 1.96
N VAL A 74 4.24 14.44 3.05
CA VAL A 74 3.08 14.30 3.91
C VAL A 74 3.50 14.56 5.34
N THR A 75 2.96 15.61 5.95
CA THR A 75 3.17 15.90 7.37
C THR A 75 2.06 15.26 8.22
N TYR A 76 2.41 14.74 9.38
CA TYR A 76 1.47 14.15 10.32
C TYR A 76 1.96 14.36 11.76
N MET A 77 1.06 14.24 12.72
CA MET A 77 1.41 14.33 14.15
C MET A 77 1.65 12.93 14.72
N ALA A 78 2.80 12.72 15.32
CA ALA A 78 3.10 11.51 16.10
C ALA A 78 3.74 11.93 17.43
N GLU A 79 3.24 11.36 18.54
CA GLU A 79 3.74 11.62 19.90
C GLU A 79 3.77 13.10 20.30
N GLY A 80 2.91 13.91 19.67
CA GLY A 80 2.83 15.36 19.92
C GLY A 80 3.79 16.21 19.11
N GLU A 81 4.58 15.61 18.22
CA GLU A 81 5.52 16.28 17.32
C GLU A 81 5.09 16.14 15.85
N GLU A 82 5.42 17.16 15.05
CA GLU A 82 5.22 17.10 13.60
C GLU A 82 6.28 16.21 12.98
N GLN A 83 5.83 15.21 12.23
CA GLN A 83 6.65 14.28 11.47
C GLN A 83 6.41 14.48 9.98
N ILE A 84 7.38 14.08 9.16
CA ILE A 84 7.29 14.13 7.71
C ILE A 84 7.60 12.75 7.11
N LYS A 85 6.89 12.39 6.05
CA LYS A 85 7.20 11.26 5.17
C LYS A 85 6.93 11.66 3.72
N TYR A 86 7.42 10.88 2.77
CA TYR A 86 7.22 11.14 1.35
C TYR A 86 6.46 9.97 0.73
N ALA A 87 5.25 10.24 0.26
CA ALA A 87 4.40 9.25 -0.41
C ALA A 87 4.78 9.14 -1.88
N ILE A 88 5.10 7.95 -2.34
CA ILE A 88 5.33 7.62 -3.75
C ILE A 88 4.07 6.97 -4.29
N LYS A 89 3.47 7.62 -5.31
CA LYS A 89 2.23 7.14 -5.93
C LYS A 89 2.38 7.00 -7.44
N LYS A 90 1.84 5.94 -8.01
CA LYS A 90 1.67 5.76 -9.46
C LYS A 90 0.17 5.71 -9.75
N GLU A 91 -0.32 6.57 -10.66
CA GLU A 91 -1.74 6.65 -11.01
C GLU A 91 -2.71 6.81 -9.82
N GLY A 92 -2.22 7.44 -8.73
CA GLY A 92 -2.97 7.64 -7.50
C GLY A 92 -2.88 6.48 -6.49
N GLU A 93 -2.34 5.33 -6.87
CA GLU A 93 -2.07 4.20 -5.98
C GLU A 93 -0.77 4.43 -5.19
N LEU A 94 -0.83 4.21 -3.87
CA LEU A 94 0.33 4.32 -2.98
C LEU A 94 1.23 3.09 -3.15
N LEU A 95 2.44 3.29 -3.65
CA LEU A 95 3.44 2.23 -3.80
C LEU A 95 4.35 2.12 -2.59
N ALA A 96 4.83 3.25 -2.08
CA ALA A 96 5.73 3.32 -0.93
C ALA A 96 5.62 4.64 -0.18
N GLU A 97 6.07 4.63 1.08
CA GLU A 97 6.34 5.82 1.87
C GLU A 97 7.80 5.79 2.33
N LEU A 98 8.49 6.92 2.19
CA LEU A 98 9.86 7.11 2.64
C LEU A 98 9.86 7.97 3.90
N GLU A 99 10.52 7.50 4.96
CA GLU A 99 10.74 8.30 6.15
C GLU A 99 12.16 8.86 6.10
N PRO A 100 12.35 10.18 6.25
CA PRO A 100 13.69 10.77 6.31
C PRO A 100 14.40 10.43 7.61
N ASP A 101 15.72 10.45 7.58
CA ASP A 101 16.55 10.39 8.79
C ASP A 101 16.44 11.72 9.57
N TYR A 102 16.66 11.65 10.88
CA TYR A 102 16.61 12.81 11.76
C TYR A 102 17.98 13.14 12.31
N ASP A 103 18.46 14.35 12.05
CA ASP A 103 19.71 14.88 12.57
C ASP A 103 19.47 15.52 13.95
N PHE A 104 19.80 14.81 15.01
CA PHE A 104 19.62 15.27 16.39
C PHE A 104 20.49 16.48 16.74
N GLU A 105 21.63 16.68 16.07
CA GLU A 105 22.49 17.85 16.31
C GLU A 105 21.87 19.11 15.74
N LYS A 106 21.24 19.02 14.57
CA LYS A 106 20.57 20.14 13.90
C LYS A 106 19.09 20.26 14.26
N ASN A 107 18.55 19.28 14.98
CA ASN A 107 17.14 19.17 15.33
C ASN A 107 16.23 19.31 14.09
N ALA A 108 16.54 18.55 13.03
CA ALA A 108 15.87 18.64 11.75
C ALA A 108 15.89 17.31 10.98
N PHE A 109 14.84 17.07 10.19
CA PHE A 109 14.85 15.98 9.21
C PHE A 109 15.89 16.25 8.11
N THR A 110 16.59 15.20 7.70
CA THR A 110 17.53 15.23 6.58
C THR A 110 16.80 14.91 5.28
N ASN A 111 17.52 14.94 4.15
CA ASN A 111 17.01 14.47 2.86
C ASN A 111 17.48 13.01 2.58
N THR A 112 17.72 12.22 3.62
CA THR A 112 18.24 10.86 3.52
C THR A 112 17.17 9.86 3.95
N ILE A 113 16.96 8.80 3.19
CA ILE A 113 15.98 7.75 3.50
C ILE A 113 16.50 6.92 4.69
N SER A 114 15.74 6.88 5.78
CA SER A 114 15.99 6.01 6.94
C SER A 114 15.11 4.76 6.93
N VAL A 115 13.87 4.89 6.42
CA VAL A 115 12.89 3.80 6.34
C VAL A 115 12.15 3.85 5.01
N ILE A 116 11.83 2.68 4.46
CA ILE A 116 10.96 2.52 3.30
C ILE A 116 9.82 1.60 3.69
N ASN A 117 8.60 2.12 3.70
CA ASN A 117 7.38 1.34 3.88
C ASN A 117 6.79 1.04 2.50
N ILE A 118 6.67 -0.24 2.13
CA ILE A 118 6.27 -0.71 0.81
C ILE A 118 4.87 -1.32 0.89
N TYR A 119 3.96 -0.85 0.05
CA TYR A 119 2.56 -1.29 -0.02
C TYR A 119 2.23 -2.03 -1.31
N SER A 120 3.14 -1.99 -2.29
CA SER A 120 2.97 -2.62 -3.61
C SER A 120 3.40 -4.09 -3.60
N ASP A 121 2.64 -4.95 -4.28
CA ASP A 121 2.97 -6.34 -4.55
C ASP A 121 4.05 -6.52 -5.63
N GLN A 122 4.40 -5.44 -6.36
CA GLN A 122 5.45 -5.46 -7.38
C GLN A 122 6.86 -5.49 -6.80
N TYR A 123 7.04 -5.10 -5.54
CA TYR A 123 8.32 -5.23 -4.85
C TYR A 123 8.60 -6.70 -4.50
N GLN A 124 9.86 -7.10 -4.65
CA GLN A 124 10.35 -8.42 -4.24
C GLN A 124 11.51 -8.24 -3.26
N SER A 125 11.40 -8.83 -2.08
CA SER A 125 12.51 -8.92 -1.13
C SER A 125 13.60 -9.88 -1.63
N GLU A 126 14.74 -9.93 -0.97
CA GLU A 126 15.84 -10.85 -1.31
C GLU A 126 15.42 -12.33 -1.41
N LYS A 127 14.43 -12.75 -0.61
CA LYS A 127 13.86 -14.11 -0.65
C LYS A 127 12.56 -14.19 -1.45
N ASN A 128 12.31 -13.21 -2.32
CA ASN A 128 11.13 -13.13 -3.20
C ASN A 128 9.78 -13.02 -2.48
N PHE A 129 9.75 -12.45 -1.29
CA PHE A 129 8.50 -12.09 -0.63
C PHE A 129 8.04 -10.70 -1.02
N HIS A 130 6.74 -10.52 -1.15
CA HIS A 130 6.08 -9.28 -1.53
C HIS A 130 4.83 -9.03 -0.66
N VAL A 131 4.22 -7.88 -0.77
CA VAL A 131 2.90 -7.60 -0.19
C VAL A 131 1.89 -8.59 -0.77
N GLY A 132 1.15 -9.28 0.09
CA GLY A 132 0.25 -10.39 -0.29
C GLY A 132 0.88 -11.79 -0.18
N SER A 133 2.18 -11.93 0.11
CA SER A 133 2.80 -13.23 0.40
C SER A 133 2.17 -13.89 1.63
N ASN A 134 2.14 -15.23 1.65
CA ASN A 134 1.64 -15.97 2.81
C ASN A 134 2.58 -15.79 4.01
N VAL A 135 2.04 -15.52 5.16
CA VAL A 135 2.81 -15.41 6.41
C VAL A 135 3.50 -16.71 6.76
N SER A 136 2.86 -17.87 6.52
CA SER A 136 3.45 -19.19 6.73
C SER A 136 4.74 -19.41 5.96
N ASP A 137 4.81 -18.89 4.72
CA ASP A 137 5.99 -19.04 3.86
C ASP A 137 7.14 -18.15 4.35
N VAL A 138 6.82 -16.92 4.84
CA VAL A 138 7.80 -16.03 5.49
C VAL A 138 8.39 -16.69 6.74
N LEU A 139 7.54 -17.22 7.63
CA LEU A 139 7.99 -17.93 8.84
C LEU A 139 8.87 -19.13 8.53
N ALA A 140 8.55 -19.87 7.49
CA ALA A 140 9.36 -21.03 7.07
C ALA A 140 10.73 -20.61 6.52
N ALA A 141 10.80 -19.47 5.82
CA ALA A 141 12.03 -18.99 5.21
C ALA A 141 12.97 -18.25 6.19
N TYR A 142 12.40 -17.76 7.29
CA TYR A 142 13.14 -17.02 8.34
C TYR A 142 12.84 -17.64 9.72
N PRO A 143 13.45 -18.78 10.06
CA PRO A 143 13.13 -19.51 11.30
C PRO A 143 13.49 -18.74 12.59
N ASP A 144 14.43 -17.81 12.50
CA ASP A 144 14.94 -17.04 13.64
C ASP A 144 14.37 -15.62 13.73
N LEU A 145 13.34 -15.28 12.92
CA LEU A 145 12.76 -13.94 12.96
C LEU A 145 12.13 -13.64 14.33
N LEU A 146 12.20 -12.37 14.72
CA LEU A 146 11.50 -11.87 15.90
C LEU A 146 10.06 -11.52 15.53
N THR A 147 9.11 -12.03 16.30
CA THR A 147 7.69 -11.65 16.15
C THR A 147 7.26 -10.77 17.31
N SER A 148 6.66 -9.63 17.04
CA SER A 148 6.14 -8.71 18.05
C SER A 148 4.80 -8.10 17.65
N LEU A 149 3.99 -7.76 18.66
CA LEU A 149 2.83 -6.88 18.50
C LEU A 149 3.32 -5.45 18.68
N THR A 150 3.13 -4.61 17.68
CA THR A 150 3.51 -3.19 17.74
C THR A 150 2.52 -2.37 18.59
N VAL A 151 2.92 -1.20 19.02
CA VAL A 151 2.05 -0.24 19.75
C VAL A 151 0.84 0.22 18.92
N TYR A 152 0.95 0.11 17.59
CA TYR A 152 -0.13 0.48 16.66
C TYR A 152 -1.10 -0.68 16.38
N GLY A 153 -0.88 -1.86 17.00
CA GLY A 153 -1.77 -3.00 16.91
C GLY A 153 -1.51 -3.92 15.72
N ASP A 154 -0.40 -3.73 14.99
CA ASP A 154 0.03 -4.64 13.93
C ASP A 154 1.04 -5.66 14.45
N ILE A 155 1.13 -6.82 13.79
CA ILE A 155 2.18 -7.79 14.09
C ILE A 155 3.34 -7.56 13.13
N CYS A 156 4.52 -7.42 13.71
CA CYS A 156 5.79 -7.28 13.01
C CYS A 156 6.55 -8.61 13.04
N LEU A 157 6.94 -9.09 11.86
CA LEU A 157 7.86 -10.21 11.68
C LEU A 157 9.20 -9.62 11.23
N ASP A 158 10.14 -9.52 12.15
CA ASP A 158 11.43 -8.85 11.94
C ASP A 158 12.52 -9.84 11.55
N ALA A 159 13.07 -9.64 10.36
CA ALA A 159 14.12 -10.43 9.75
C ALA A 159 15.34 -9.57 9.40
N ASP A 160 15.92 -8.90 10.41
CA ASP A 160 17.15 -8.12 10.34
C ASP A 160 17.21 -7.16 9.13
N GLY A 161 16.65 -5.98 9.31
CA GLY A 161 16.57 -4.94 8.25
C GLY A 161 15.34 -5.03 7.37
N THR A 162 14.55 -6.10 7.47
CA THR A 162 13.29 -6.27 6.76
C THR A 162 12.20 -6.70 7.72
N GLN A 163 11.16 -5.90 7.85
CA GLN A 163 9.97 -6.21 8.63
C GLN A 163 8.80 -6.53 7.70
N PHE A 164 8.13 -7.65 7.96
CA PHE A 164 6.87 -7.99 7.30
C PHE A 164 5.73 -7.69 8.26
N MET A 165 4.89 -6.72 7.91
CA MET A 165 3.76 -6.32 8.73
C MET A 165 2.54 -7.15 8.40
N VAL A 166 1.86 -7.65 9.43
CA VAL A 166 0.67 -8.51 9.35
C VAL A 166 -0.44 -7.90 10.19
N ALA A 167 -1.68 -8.00 9.73
CA ALA A 167 -2.82 -7.53 10.49
C ALA A 167 -3.01 -8.37 11.78
N ALA A 168 -3.32 -7.74 12.89
CA ALA A 168 -3.50 -8.43 14.18
C ALA A 168 -4.67 -9.44 14.15
N GLU A 169 -5.70 -9.18 13.36
CA GLU A 169 -6.83 -10.08 13.15
C GLU A 169 -6.47 -11.39 12.46
N ASP A 170 -5.31 -11.45 11.78
CA ASP A 170 -4.79 -12.68 11.14
C ASP A 170 -4.03 -13.57 12.12
N PHE A 171 -3.82 -13.13 13.35
CA PHE A 171 -3.21 -13.93 14.39
C PHE A 171 -4.24 -14.94 14.95
N ASP A 172 -3.81 -16.20 15.04
CA ASP A 172 -4.64 -17.27 15.60
C ASP A 172 -4.24 -17.55 17.04
N GLY A 173 -4.71 -16.73 17.95
CA GLY A 173 -4.39 -16.84 19.36
C GLY A 173 -4.74 -15.57 20.14
N LYS A 174 -4.36 -15.58 21.43
CA LYS A 174 -4.48 -14.40 22.28
C LYS A 174 -3.23 -13.51 22.13
N LEU A 175 -3.44 -12.29 21.64
CA LEU A 175 -2.37 -11.30 21.57
C LEU A 175 -1.90 -10.91 22.98
N PRO A 176 -0.59 -10.67 23.16
CA PRO A 176 -0.06 -10.14 24.42
C PRO A 176 -0.57 -8.71 24.66
N GLU A 177 -0.53 -8.28 25.91
CA GLU A 177 -0.78 -6.89 26.26
C GLU A 177 0.48 -6.05 25.96
N VAL A 178 0.30 -4.94 25.24
CA VAL A 178 1.38 -3.99 24.99
C VAL A 178 1.49 -3.05 26.18
N THR A 179 2.60 -3.12 26.90
CA THR A 179 2.84 -2.37 28.13
C THR A 179 3.98 -1.35 28.03
N SER A 180 4.64 -1.28 26.86
CA SER A 180 5.74 -0.35 26.57
C SER A 180 5.72 0.12 25.14
N ASP A 181 6.46 1.16 24.82
CA ASP A 181 6.60 1.73 23.48
C ASP A 181 7.34 0.79 22.52
N GLU A 182 8.02 -0.24 23.04
CA GLU A 182 8.70 -1.26 22.23
C GLU A 182 7.75 -2.33 21.68
N GLY A 183 6.48 -2.29 22.07
CA GLY A 183 5.52 -3.34 21.76
C GLY A 183 5.65 -4.57 22.66
N ALA A 184 5.15 -5.72 22.21
CA ALA A 184 5.16 -6.96 22.99
C ALA A 184 5.61 -8.16 22.15
N ILE A 185 6.62 -8.90 22.62
CA ILE A 185 7.16 -10.08 21.92
C ILE A 185 6.13 -11.21 21.94
N ILE A 186 5.90 -11.82 20.78
CA ILE A 186 5.04 -12.99 20.57
C ILE A 186 5.93 -14.23 20.47
N LYS A 187 5.82 -15.11 21.46
CA LYS A 187 6.51 -16.40 21.45
C LYS A 187 5.64 -17.46 20.74
N ASN A 188 6.23 -18.20 19.79
CA ASN A 188 5.54 -19.23 19.00
C ASN A 188 4.30 -18.66 18.30
N PRO A 189 4.47 -17.76 17.32
CA PRO A 189 3.36 -17.12 16.65
C PRO A 189 2.58 -18.15 15.80
N PHE A 190 1.25 -18.09 15.91
CA PHE A 190 0.34 -18.83 15.05
C PHE A 190 -0.54 -17.87 14.28
N PHE A 191 -0.64 -18.08 12.99
CA PHE A 191 -1.45 -17.24 12.11
C PHE A 191 -2.51 -18.08 11.41
N LYS A 192 -3.59 -17.46 11.02
CA LYS A 192 -4.59 -18.08 10.17
C LYS A 192 -3.95 -18.51 8.85
N PRO A 193 -4.41 -19.62 8.23
CA PRO A 193 -3.83 -20.14 6.97
C PRO A 193 -3.84 -19.11 5.83
N GLU A 194 -4.81 -18.20 5.82
CA GLU A 194 -4.98 -17.13 4.82
C GLU A 194 -4.20 -15.85 5.14
N ALA A 195 -3.50 -15.78 6.28
CA ALA A 195 -2.76 -14.59 6.71
C ALA A 195 -1.75 -14.11 5.65
N LYS A 196 -1.76 -12.81 5.37
CA LYS A 196 -0.93 -12.18 4.34
C LYS A 196 -0.08 -11.06 4.91
N VAL A 197 1.08 -10.87 4.28
CA VAL A 197 1.89 -9.67 4.46
C VAL A 197 1.11 -8.48 3.89
N LYS A 198 0.86 -7.45 4.68
CA LYS A 198 0.15 -6.23 4.25
C LYS A 198 1.08 -5.07 3.89
N MET A 199 2.30 -5.09 4.41
CA MET A 199 3.32 -4.07 4.16
C MET A 199 4.70 -4.68 4.43
N ILE A 200 5.70 -4.24 3.67
CA ILE A 200 7.11 -4.56 3.95
C ILE A 200 7.80 -3.26 4.34
N ARG A 201 8.52 -3.28 5.45
CA ARG A 201 9.32 -2.15 5.94
C ARG A 201 10.80 -2.50 5.85
N LEU A 202 11.55 -1.67 5.16
CA LEU A 202 13.01 -1.74 5.12
C LEU A 202 13.60 -0.66 6.03
N TYR A 203 14.61 -1.00 6.80
CA TYR A 203 15.26 -0.08 7.73
C TYR A 203 16.73 -0.46 7.93
N ASN A 204 17.52 0.47 8.49
CA ASN A 204 18.93 0.23 8.76
C ASN A 204 19.11 -0.48 10.12
N THR A 205 19.76 -1.62 10.13
CA THR A 205 20.21 -2.32 11.35
C THR A 205 21.60 -1.81 11.75
N LYS A 206 21.67 -0.67 12.41
CA LYS A 206 22.93 -0.17 12.96
C LYS A 206 23.12 -0.61 14.40
#